data_181f48b5c21fd4deea361eee04e41016
#
_entry.id   181f48b5c21fd4deea361eee04e41016
#
_cell.length_a   1.000
_cell.length_b   1.000
_cell.length_c   1.000
_cell.angle_alpha   90.00
_cell.angle_beta   90.00
_cell.angle_gamma   90.00
#
_symmetry.space_group_name_H-M   'P 1'
#
loop_
_entity.id
_entity.type
_entity.pdbx_description
1 polymer ?
#
loop_
_entity_poly.entity_id
_entity_poly.type
_entity_poly.pdbx_seq_one_letter_code
_entity_poly.pdbx_strand_id
1 'polypeptide(L)'
;MNNYTKYTNIMLKSFKFNPKYQELVSKKTEILTAISAHYNNEPTSILFVGFCPWILGTQCNNISITSVTDDAVKLLDKFDIRYTHIPESSLDNMENAFDWVVAGDEFFTFAVDEDEQRRKVGMLIRLANDMVITTLRDYKNQDFNGREFSQPLAVRTATGTMVFLEFNDYAYNERNSWKSTVYQVENTEFTAHGTFSRTSMYFKQLAKFSSDAGAQNFLVHKNLMYKSLIKKNYEHVISIPIK
;
A
#
# COMPACT_ATOMS: atom_id res chain seq x y z
N MET A 1 -0.62 13.70 9.47
CA MET A 1 -0.20 12.37 8.94
C MET A 1 -1.39 11.44 9.09
N ASN A 2 -1.89 10.90 7.98
CA ASN A 2 -3.04 10.00 7.99
C ASN A 2 -2.66 8.60 8.53
N ASN A 3 -3.65 7.76 8.82
CA ASN A 3 -3.45 6.43 9.40
C ASN A 3 -2.64 5.50 8.49
N TYR A 4 -2.83 5.58 7.18
CA TYR A 4 -2.07 4.80 6.20
C TYR A 4 -0.56 5.14 6.26
N THR A 5 -0.21 6.41 6.28
CA THR A 5 1.18 6.86 6.39
C THR A 5 1.83 6.43 7.71
N LYS A 6 1.10 6.54 8.83
CA LYS A 6 1.60 6.03 10.12
C LYS A 6 1.89 4.54 10.07
N TYR A 7 0.98 3.76 9.50
CA TYR A 7 1.13 2.32 9.37
C TYR A 7 2.32 1.95 8.48
N THR A 8 2.41 2.54 7.29
CA THR A 8 3.51 2.25 6.35
C THR A 8 4.87 2.58 6.93
N ASN A 9 4.97 3.62 7.78
CA ASN A 9 6.20 3.95 8.50
C ASN A 9 6.61 2.91 9.53
N ILE A 10 5.65 2.39 10.29
CA ILE A 10 5.95 1.31 11.24
C ILE A 10 6.43 0.09 10.46
N MET A 11 5.75 -0.25 9.36
CA MET A 11 6.13 -1.36 8.51
C MET A 11 7.48 -1.16 7.84
N LEU A 12 7.83 0.07 7.47
CA LEU A 12 9.13 0.40 6.89
C LEU A 12 10.28 0.07 7.85
N LYS A 13 10.12 0.36 9.15
CA LYS A 13 11.10 -0.05 10.16
C LYS A 13 11.31 -1.57 10.17
N SER A 14 10.23 -2.33 10.07
CA SER A 14 10.31 -3.80 10.00
C SER A 14 11.02 -4.27 8.73
N PHE A 15 10.78 -3.62 7.59
CA PHE A 15 11.41 -3.95 6.32
C PHE A 15 12.91 -3.67 6.30
N LYS A 16 13.36 -2.56 6.90
CA LYS A 16 14.77 -2.16 6.93
C LYS A 16 15.70 -3.25 7.48
N PHE A 17 15.21 -4.07 8.39
CA PHE A 17 15.98 -5.10 9.10
C PHE A 17 15.71 -6.54 8.61
N ASN A 18 14.79 -6.73 7.64
CA ASN A 18 14.43 -8.07 7.16
C ASN A 18 15.34 -8.51 6.02
N PRO A 19 16.10 -9.63 6.14
CA PRO A 19 16.92 -10.15 5.04
C PRO A 19 16.09 -10.59 3.81
N LYS A 20 14.82 -10.95 3.98
CA LYS A 20 13.87 -11.19 2.87
C LYS A 20 13.42 -9.89 2.19
N TYR A 21 13.81 -8.75 2.70
CA TYR A 21 13.44 -7.46 2.14
C TYR A 21 13.95 -7.29 0.70
N GLN A 22 15.18 -7.72 0.41
CA GLN A 22 15.72 -7.66 -0.95
C GLN A 22 14.91 -8.53 -1.93
N GLU A 23 14.48 -9.72 -1.50
CA GLU A 23 13.62 -10.58 -2.32
C GLU A 23 12.24 -9.94 -2.54
N LEU A 24 11.67 -9.31 -1.51
CA LEU A 24 10.41 -8.60 -1.63
C LEU A 24 10.51 -7.38 -2.54
N VAL A 25 11.59 -6.61 -2.42
CA VAL A 25 11.89 -5.47 -3.30
C VAL A 25 12.03 -5.94 -4.74
N SER A 26 12.81 -7.01 -4.98
CA SER A 26 12.98 -7.57 -6.32
C SER A 26 11.64 -7.93 -6.96
N LYS A 27 10.78 -8.67 -6.24
CA LYS A 27 9.44 -9.02 -6.74
C LYS A 27 8.55 -7.81 -7.01
N LYS A 28 8.61 -6.80 -6.15
CA LYS A 28 7.82 -5.57 -6.32
C LYS A 28 8.36 -4.69 -7.44
N THR A 29 9.65 -4.70 -7.66
CA THR A 29 10.32 -4.07 -8.81
C THR A 29 9.81 -4.62 -10.14
N GLU A 30 9.68 -5.94 -10.23
CA GLU A 30 9.22 -6.61 -11.44
C GLU A 30 7.76 -6.27 -11.79
N ILE A 31 6.93 -5.87 -10.80
CA ILE A 31 5.52 -5.58 -11.02
C ILE A 31 5.32 -4.41 -11.98
N LEU A 32 5.97 -3.26 -11.74
CA LEU A 32 5.80 -2.09 -12.59
C LEU A 32 6.33 -2.35 -14.00
N THR A 33 7.46 -3.03 -14.12
CA THR A 33 8.02 -3.45 -15.42
C THR A 33 7.08 -4.39 -16.17
N ALA A 34 6.48 -5.37 -15.46
CA ALA A 34 5.54 -6.30 -16.08
C ALA A 34 4.25 -5.60 -16.55
N ILE A 35 3.76 -4.62 -15.80
CA ILE A 35 2.60 -3.81 -16.20
C ILE A 35 2.95 -2.94 -17.41
N SER A 36 4.11 -2.27 -17.39
CA SER A 36 4.60 -1.49 -18.53
C SER A 36 4.67 -2.33 -19.81
N ALA A 37 5.27 -3.51 -19.72
CA ALA A 37 5.34 -4.43 -20.85
C ALA A 37 3.97 -4.91 -21.32
N HIS A 38 3.03 -5.19 -20.41
CA HIS A 38 1.68 -5.64 -20.76
C HIS A 38 0.91 -4.58 -21.57
N TYR A 39 1.03 -3.31 -21.19
CA TYR A 39 0.34 -2.21 -21.85
C TYR A 39 1.16 -1.55 -22.97
N ASN A 40 2.43 -1.96 -23.14
CA ASN A 40 3.40 -1.28 -24.02
C ASN A 40 3.43 0.24 -23.75
N ASN A 41 3.39 0.61 -22.48
CA ASN A 41 3.33 1.99 -22.01
C ASN A 41 4.36 2.18 -20.88
N GLU A 42 5.38 3.01 -21.15
CA GLU A 42 6.36 3.42 -20.15
C GLU A 42 5.98 4.81 -19.62
N PRO A 43 5.68 4.93 -18.32
CA PRO A 43 5.31 6.23 -17.76
C PRO A 43 6.51 7.17 -17.73
N THR A 44 6.27 8.43 -18.05
CA THR A 44 7.26 9.51 -17.90
C THR A 44 7.15 10.16 -16.52
N SER A 45 6.01 10.01 -15.86
CA SER A 45 5.75 10.53 -14.51
C SER A 45 4.94 9.54 -13.68
N ILE A 46 5.37 9.33 -12.42
CA ILE A 46 4.66 8.45 -11.47
C ILE A 46 4.45 9.16 -10.15
N LEU A 47 3.21 9.12 -9.65
CA LEU A 47 2.89 9.49 -8.27
C LEU A 47 2.74 8.22 -7.42
N PHE A 48 3.52 8.12 -6.34
CA PHE A 48 3.30 7.14 -5.28
C PHE A 48 2.50 7.78 -4.13
N VAL A 49 1.34 7.22 -3.84
CA VAL A 49 0.51 7.68 -2.72
C VAL A 49 0.97 6.97 -1.45
N GLY A 50 1.72 7.69 -0.63
CA GLY A 50 2.47 7.14 0.49
C GLY A 50 3.75 6.40 0.06
N PHE A 51 4.52 5.92 1.04
CA PHE A 51 5.67 5.09 0.73
C PHE A 51 5.23 3.68 0.31
N CYS A 52 5.54 3.31 -0.91
CA CYS A 52 5.34 1.97 -1.42
C CYS A 52 6.69 1.39 -1.86
N PRO A 53 7.09 0.18 -1.42
CA PRO A 53 8.37 -0.42 -1.80
C PRO A 53 8.59 -0.60 -3.31
N TRP A 54 7.55 -0.52 -4.12
CA TRP A 54 7.63 -0.59 -5.59
C TRP A 54 8.44 0.55 -6.19
N ILE A 55 8.51 1.68 -5.48
CA ILE A 55 9.32 2.83 -5.89
C ILE A 55 10.80 2.47 -6.05
N LEU A 56 11.29 1.50 -5.27
CA LEU A 56 12.69 1.07 -5.31
C LEU A 56 13.06 0.34 -6.60
N GLY A 57 12.07 0.04 -7.44
CA GLY A 57 12.25 -0.67 -8.68
C GLY A 57 11.77 0.05 -9.92
N THR A 58 11.31 1.27 -9.76
CA THR A 58 10.90 2.05 -10.92
C THR A 58 12.13 2.61 -11.65
N GLN A 59 12.07 2.59 -12.99
CA GLN A 59 13.05 3.24 -13.85
C GLN A 59 12.62 4.64 -14.29
N CYS A 60 11.44 5.09 -13.84
CA CYS A 60 10.93 6.42 -14.14
C CYS A 60 11.82 7.50 -13.48
N ASN A 61 12.13 8.55 -14.21
CA ASN A 61 12.97 9.65 -13.71
C ASN A 61 12.17 10.76 -13.01
N ASN A 62 10.86 10.85 -13.26
CA ASN A 62 9.99 11.84 -12.65
C ASN A 62 9.07 11.18 -11.63
N ILE A 63 9.58 11.03 -10.43
CA ILE A 63 8.88 10.38 -9.31
C ILE A 63 8.36 11.45 -8.36
N SER A 64 7.10 11.34 -8.01
CA SER A 64 6.48 12.11 -6.94
C SER A 64 5.98 11.18 -5.83
N ILE A 65 6.07 11.62 -4.58
CA ILE A 65 5.64 10.85 -3.42
C ILE A 65 4.84 11.74 -2.50
N THR A 66 3.71 11.22 -2.00
CA THR A 66 3.00 11.86 -0.88
C THR A 66 3.51 11.32 0.44
N SER A 67 3.47 12.14 1.49
CA SER A 67 3.69 11.69 2.88
C SER A 67 5.01 10.94 3.12
N VAL A 68 6.12 11.57 2.79
CA VAL A 68 7.47 11.05 3.03
C VAL A 68 7.86 11.26 4.49
N THR A 69 8.51 10.27 5.08
CA THR A 69 9.06 10.34 6.44
C THR A 69 10.57 10.22 6.43
N ASP A 70 11.23 10.61 7.51
CA ASP A 70 12.68 10.57 7.62
C ASP A 70 13.26 9.17 7.34
N ASP A 71 12.57 8.11 7.79
CA ASP A 71 13.01 6.73 7.53
C ASP A 71 12.84 6.34 6.05
N ALA A 72 11.79 6.81 5.40
CA ALA A 72 11.58 6.62 3.96
C ALA A 72 12.61 7.41 3.15
N VAL A 73 12.88 8.67 3.52
CA VAL A 73 13.94 9.51 2.91
C VAL A 73 15.28 8.79 2.94
N LYS A 74 15.72 8.34 4.12
CA LYS A 74 16.98 7.60 4.26
C LYS A 74 17.07 6.34 3.39
N LEU A 75 15.93 5.69 3.18
CA LEU A 75 15.88 4.51 2.33
C LEU A 75 15.97 4.88 0.85
N LEU A 76 15.26 5.91 0.42
CA LEU A 76 15.30 6.42 -0.95
C LEU A 76 16.71 6.91 -1.31
N ASP A 77 17.35 7.64 -0.41
CA ASP A 77 18.74 8.11 -0.56
C ASP A 77 19.71 6.93 -0.74
N LYS A 78 19.51 5.85 0.03
CA LYS A 78 20.34 4.63 -0.09
C LYS A 78 20.24 3.97 -1.48
N PHE A 79 19.11 4.13 -2.15
CA PHE A 79 18.88 3.59 -3.50
C PHE A 79 19.05 4.66 -4.61
N ASP A 80 19.56 5.84 -4.27
CA ASP A 80 19.77 6.98 -5.19
C ASP A 80 18.47 7.36 -5.96
N ILE A 81 17.33 7.26 -5.28
CA ILE A 81 16.04 7.60 -5.89
C ILE A 81 15.74 9.07 -5.65
N ARG A 82 15.70 9.82 -6.73
CA ARG A 82 15.27 11.23 -6.72
C ARG A 82 13.75 11.31 -6.84
N TYR A 83 13.16 12.17 -6.02
CA TYR A 83 11.70 12.35 -6.01
C TYR A 83 11.32 13.78 -5.65
N THR A 84 10.08 14.14 -6.00
CA THR A 84 9.40 15.37 -5.55
C THR A 84 8.39 15.02 -4.46
N HIS A 85 8.47 15.70 -3.33
CA HIS A 85 7.44 15.57 -2.29
C HIS A 85 6.22 16.41 -2.64
N ILE A 86 5.03 15.79 -2.66
CA ILE A 86 3.76 16.46 -2.89
C ILE A 86 2.92 16.34 -1.62
N PRO A 87 2.55 17.45 -0.97
CA PRO A 87 1.64 17.41 0.17
C PRO A 87 0.29 16.81 -0.20
N GLU A 88 -0.28 15.94 0.65
CA GLU A 88 -1.60 15.34 0.41
C GLU A 88 -2.69 16.38 0.17
N SER A 89 -2.61 17.53 0.85
CA SER A 89 -3.56 18.64 0.65
C SER A 89 -3.54 19.26 -0.74
N SER A 90 -2.47 19.06 -1.49
CA SER A 90 -2.35 19.58 -2.86
C SER A 90 -3.04 18.69 -3.88
N LEU A 91 -3.31 17.43 -3.53
CA LEU A 91 -3.88 16.44 -4.46
C LEU A 91 -5.32 16.80 -4.89
N ASP A 92 -6.08 17.47 -4.03
CA ASP A 92 -7.46 17.82 -4.33
C ASP A 92 -7.60 18.80 -5.51
N ASN A 93 -6.53 19.57 -5.78
CA ASN A 93 -6.47 20.55 -6.86
C ASN A 93 -5.77 20.06 -8.13
N MET A 94 -5.40 18.76 -8.18
CA MET A 94 -4.69 18.18 -9.31
C MET A 94 -5.61 17.26 -10.11
N GLU A 95 -5.51 17.31 -11.45
CA GLU A 95 -6.20 16.42 -12.37
C GLU A 95 -5.24 16.02 -13.48
N ASN A 96 -5.27 14.75 -13.88
CA ASN A 96 -4.42 14.21 -14.97
C ASN A 96 -2.95 14.67 -14.88
N ALA A 97 -2.43 14.70 -13.66
CA ALA A 97 -1.13 15.30 -13.38
C ALA A 97 0.04 14.31 -13.51
N PHE A 98 -0.26 13.01 -13.52
CA PHE A 98 0.73 11.95 -13.59
C PHE A 98 0.30 10.88 -14.57
N ASP A 99 1.23 10.32 -15.33
CA ASP A 99 0.90 9.23 -16.23
C ASP A 99 0.39 8.04 -15.42
N TRP A 100 1.12 7.65 -14.38
CA TRP A 100 0.69 6.60 -13.48
C TRP A 100 0.55 7.09 -12.05
N VAL A 101 -0.47 6.57 -11.37
CA VAL A 101 -0.68 6.76 -9.92
C VAL A 101 -0.66 5.41 -9.23
N VAL A 102 0.26 5.24 -8.28
CA VAL A 102 0.49 3.97 -7.58
C VAL A 102 0.08 4.11 -6.12
N ALA A 103 -0.88 3.30 -5.69
CA ALA A 103 -1.35 3.20 -4.31
C ALA A 103 -1.36 1.73 -3.88
N GLY A 104 -0.27 1.28 -3.27
CA GLY A 104 -0.09 -0.12 -2.89
C GLY A 104 -0.46 -0.44 -1.45
N ASP A 105 -0.24 -1.70 -1.10
CA ASP A 105 -0.17 -2.22 0.27
C ASP A 105 -1.32 -1.76 1.19
N GLU A 106 -2.54 -2.19 0.86
CA GLU A 106 -3.74 -1.98 1.69
C GLU A 106 -4.25 -0.53 1.79
N PHE A 107 -3.87 0.35 0.87
CA PHE A 107 -4.26 1.76 0.88
C PHE A 107 -5.78 1.98 1.15
N PHE A 108 -6.63 1.19 0.50
CA PHE A 108 -8.08 1.33 0.64
C PHE A 108 -8.61 0.85 2.00
N THR A 109 -7.91 -0.05 2.69
CA THR A 109 -8.40 -0.56 3.97
C THR A 109 -8.30 0.46 5.09
N PHE A 110 -7.50 1.51 4.92
CA PHE A 110 -7.41 2.63 5.87
C PHE A 110 -8.50 3.68 5.69
N ALA A 111 -9.59 3.35 5.04
CA ALA A 111 -10.80 4.14 5.01
C ALA A 111 -11.67 3.80 6.23
N VAL A 112 -12.36 4.80 6.77
CA VAL A 112 -13.27 4.60 7.91
C VAL A 112 -14.59 3.97 7.47
N ASP A 113 -14.97 4.18 6.20
CA ASP A 113 -16.21 3.69 5.60
C ASP A 113 -16.11 3.53 4.07
N GLU A 114 -17.21 3.12 3.47
CA GLU A 114 -17.33 2.93 2.02
C GLU A 114 -17.26 4.26 1.25
N ASP A 115 -17.76 5.34 1.80
CA ASP A 115 -17.75 6.66 1.15
C ASP A 115 -16.31 7.19 1.07
N GLU A 116 -15.51 6.99 2.10
CA GLU A 116 -14.09 7.33 2.05
C GLU A 116 -13.34 6.43 1.06
N GLN A 117 -13.68 5.13 0.97
CA GLN A 117 -13.11 4.24 -0.04
C GLN A 117 -13.43 4.74 -1.47
N ARG A 118 -14.69 5.10 -1.72
CA ARG A 118 -15.14 5.67 -3.00
C ARG A 118 -14.37 6.96 -3.34
N ARG A 119 -14.24 7.85 -2.38
CA ARG A 119 -13.47 9.10 -2.54
C ARG A 119 -12.01 8.83 -2.87
N LYS A 120 -11.37 7.87 -2.22
CA LYS A 120 -9.98 7.46 -2.50
C LYS A 120 -9.82 6.91 -3.92
N VAL A 121 -10.72 6.05 -4.37
CA VAL A 121 -10.70 5.55 -5.76
C VAL A 121 -10.86 6.69 -6.75
N GLY A 122 -11.84 7.56 -6.56
CA GLY A 122 -12.05 8.74 -7.42
C GLY A 122 -10.85 9.68 -7.45
N MET A 123 -10.19 9.89 -6.32
CA MET A 123 -8.96 10.68 -6.24
C MET A 123 -7.84 10.06 -7.10
N LEU A 124 -7.58 8.75 -6.98
CA LEU A 124 -6.53 8.12 -7.78
C LEU A 124 -6.80 8.23 -9.27
N ILE A 125 -8.05 7.98 -9.69
CA ILE A 125 -8.46 8.05 -11.10
C ILE A 125 -8.34 9.49 -11.63
N ARG A 126 -8.76 10.48 -10.87
CA ARG A 126 -8.65 11.90 -11.26
C ARG A 126 -7.20 12.36 -11.43
N LEU A 127 -6.28 11.85 -10.61
CA LEU A 127 -4.86 12.21 -10.67
C LEU A 127 -4.12 11.56 -11.82
N ALA A 128 -4.55 10.38 -12.28
CA ALA A 128 -3.89 9.61 -13.31
C ALA A 128 -4.32 10.07 -14.70
N ASN A 129 -3.34 10.19 -15.61
CA ASN A 129 -3.58 10.43 -17.03
C ASN A 129 -3.81 9.12 -17.79
N ASP A 130 -3.04 8.09 -17.49
CA ASP A 130 -3.07 6.82 -18.22
C ASP A 130 -3.50 5.64 -17.35
N MET A 131 -3.01 5.53 -16.10
CA MET A 131 -3.22 4.33 -15.31
C MET A 131 -3.15 4.55 -13.79
N VAL A 132 -4.03 3.89 -13.07
CA VAL A 132 -3.90 3.65 -11.64
C VAL A 132 -3.44 2.22 -11.39
N ILE A 133 -2.42 2.05 -10.54
CA ILE A 133 -1.93 0.74 -10.09
C ILE A 133 -2.14 0.64 -8.59
N THR A 134 -2.78 -0.43 -8.16
CA THR A 134 -3.10 -0.64 -6.76
C THR A 134 -3.04 -2.12 -6.38
N THR A 135 -3.20 -2.40 -5.10
CA THR A 135 -3.39 -3.77 -4.62
C THR A 135 -4.69 -3.92 -3.86
N LEU A 136 -5.23 -5.12 -3.93
CA LEU A 136 -6.39 -5.51 -3.16
C LEU A 136 -6.20 -6.92 -2.61
N ARG A 137 -6.50 -7.08 -1.34
CA ARG A 137 -6.54 -8.40 -0.70
C ARG A 137 -7.89 -9.04 -0.94
N ASP A 138 -7.90 -10.35 -1.16
CA ASP A 138 -9.15 -11.12 -1.20
C ASP A 138 -9.66 -11.37 0.22
N TYR A 139 -10.69 -10.62 0.61
CA TYR A 139 -11.35 -10.76 1.89
C TYR A 139 -12.57 -11.70 1.85
N LYS A 140 -12.87 -12.31 0.70
CA LYS A 140 -14.08 -13.12 0.51
C LYS A 140 -14.21 -14.27 1.52
N ASN A 141 -13.08 -14.84 1.89
CA ASN A 141 -13.01 -15.98 2.82
C ASN A 141 -12.43 -15.57 4.19
N GLN A 142 -12.34 -14.27 4.48
CA GLN A 142 -11.88 -13.79 5.77
C GLN A 142 -13.01 -13.89 6.78
N ASP A 143 -12.75 -14.57 7.89
CA ASP A 143 -13.63 -14.53 9.05
C ASP A 143 -13.36 -13.23 9.83
N PHE A 144 -14.35 -12.35 9.87
CA PHE A 144 -14.31 -11.09 10.62
C PHE A 144 -14.91 -11.24 12.02
N ASN A 145 -14.77 -12.42 12.63
CA ASN A 145 -15.22 -12.66 13.98
C ASN A 145 -14.04 -12.82 14.94
N GLY A 146 -14.19 -12.26 16.15
CA GLY A 146 -13.24 -12.46 17.23
C GLY A 146 -11.97 -11.62 17.12
N ARG A 147 -10.88 -12.19 17.59
CA ARG A 147 -9.58 -11.52 17.75
C ARG A 147 -8.47 -12.43 17.27
N GLU A 148 -7.53 -11.90 16.53
CA GLU A 148 -6.38 -12.66 16.07
C GLU A 148 -5.08 -11.84 16.10
N PHE A 149 -3.96 -12.53 16.26
CA PHE A 149 -2.65 -11.97 15.96
C PHE A 149 -2.23 -12.35 14.56
N SER A 150 -1.65 -11.40 13.84
CA SER A 150 -0.94 -11.71 12.60
C SER A 150 0.26 -12.64 12.88
N GLN A 151 0.81 -13.24 11.83
CA GLN A 151 2.07 -13.96 11.97
C GLN A 151 3.16 -12.98 12.45
N PRO A 152 3.89 -13.29 13.54
CA PRO A 152 4.96 -12.45 14.03
C PRO A 152 6.05 -12.27 12.96
N LEU A 153 6.49 -11.04 12.77
CA LEU A 153 7.64 -10.72 11.93
C LEU A 153 8.84 -10.45 12.83
N ALA A 154 9.70 -11.44 12.96
CA ALA A 154 10.95 -11.32 13.72
C ALA A 154 12.07 -10.79 12.82
N VAL A 155 12.77 -9.79 13.29
CA VAL A 155 13.84 -9.13 12.56
C VAL A 155 15.07 -9.06 13.47
N ARG A 156 16.23 -9.48 12.96
CA ARG A 156 17.49 -9.33 13.69
C ARG A 156 18.03 -7.91 13.54
N THR A 157 18.40 -7.31 14.66
CA THR A 157 19.06 -6.00 14.74
C THR A 157 20.48 -6.17 15.27
N ALA A 158 21.27 -5.12 15.26
CA ALA A 158 22.61 -5.13 15.85
C ALA A 158 22.59 -5.39 17.36
N THR A 159 21.48 -5.04 18.03
CA THR A 159 21.33 -5.11 19.50
C THR A 159 20.48 -6.30 19.96
N GLY A 160 19.93 -7.10 19.04
CA GLY A 160 19.08 -8.23 19.43
C GLY A 160 18.06 -8.63 18.36
N THR A 161 16.90 -9.04 18.81
CA THR A 161 15.77 -9.39 17.94
C THR A 161 14.59 -8.47 18.22
N MET A 162 14.07 -7.86 17.18
CA MET A 162 12.85 -7.08 17.21
C MET A 162 11.72 -7.90 16.60
N VAL A 163 10.56 -7.92 17.23
CA VAL A 163 9.38 -8.64 16.74
C VAL A 163 8.24 -7.66 16.53
N PHE A 164 7.67 -7.65 15.34
CA PHE A 164 6.45 -6.91 15.03
C PHE A 164 5.26 -7.85 15.04
N LEU A 165 4.17 -7.41 15.67
CA LEU A 165 2.89 -8.12 15.75
C LEU A 165 1.77 -7.16 15.37
N GLU A 166 0.81 -7.63 14.60
CA GLU A 166 -0.43 -6.92 14.38
C GLU A 166 -1.56 -7.69 15.07
N PHE A 167 -2.26 -7.03 15.98
CA PHE A 167 -3.44 -7.56 16.64
C PHE A 167 -4.67 -7.00 15.93
N ASN A 168 -5.51 -7.89 15.41
CA ASN A 168 -6.75 -7.56 14.73
C ASN A 168 -7.94 -7.88 15.62
N ASP A 169 -8.74 -6.90 15.94
CA ASP A 169 -9.99 -7.03 16.68
C ASP A 169 -11.17 -6.87 15.73
N TYR A 170 -11.74 -7.99 15.29
CA TYR A 170 -12.90 -8.06 14.40
C TYR A 170 -14.23 -8.02 15.17
N ALA A 171 -14.20 -8.13 16.49
CA ALA A 171 -15.41 -8.11 17.33
C ALA A 171 -16.06 -6.71 17.41
N TYR A 172 -15.46 -5.72 16.80
CA TYR A 172 -15.86 -4.31 16.84
C TYR A 172 -16.87 -3.94 15.74
N ASN A 173 -17.79 -4.83 15.47
CA ASN A 173 -19.20 -4.65 15.13
C ASN A 173 -19.71 -3.85 13.95
N GLU A 174 -18.95 -3.52 12.96
CA GLU A 174 -19.54 -3.16 11.67
C GLU A 174 -19.07 -4.15 10.62
N ARG A 175 -20.00 -4.65 9.78
CA ARG A 175 -19.70 -5.60 8.72
C ARG A 175 -18.46 -5.15 7.94
N ASN A 176 -17.43 -6.01 7.92
CA ASN A 176 -16.20 -5.79 7.16
C ASN A 176 -15.24 -4.71 7.70
N SER A 177 -15.43 -4.26 8.94
CA SER A 177 -14.52 -3.33 9.61
C SER A 177 -13.87 -3.98 10.82
N TRP A 178 -12.64 -3.55 11.13
CA TRP A 178 -11.90 -4.01 12.31
C TRP A 178 -10.94 -2.95 12.81
N LYS A 179 -10.38 -3.18 13.99
CA LYS A 179 -9.27 -2.39 14.52
C LYS A 179 -8.00 -3.22 14.48
N SER A 180 -6.92 -2.64 13.95
CA SER A 180 -5.58 -3.21 13.96
C SER A 180 -4.70 -2.43 14.92
N THR A 181 -4.04 -3.10 15.85
CA THR A 181 -3.01 -2.48 16.70
C THR A 181 -1.67 -3.11 16.36
N VAL A 182 -0.68 -2.28 16.03
CA VAL A 182 0.68 -2.73 15.75
C VAL A 182 1.53 -2.62 17.00
N TYR A 183 2.17 -3.72 17.35
CA TYR A 183 3.09 -3.83 18.48
C TYR A 183 4.50 -4.15 17.99
N GLN A 184 5.47 -3.61 18.72
CA GLN A 184 6.87 -3.97 18.61
C GLN A 184 7.34 -4.52 19.95
N VAL A 185 8.06 -5.64 19.92
CA VAL A 185 8.72 -6.22 21.10
C VAL A 185 10.22 -6.22 20.83
N GLU A 186 10.97 -5.57 21.68
CA GLU A 186 12.43 -5.50 21.63
C GLU A 186 13.01 -5.62 23.04
N ASN A 187 13.94 -6.54 23.24
CA ASN A 187 14.62 -6.74 24.54
C ASN A 187 13.65 -6.81 25.74
N THR A 188 12.53 -7.54 25.60
CA THR A 188 11.46 -7.66 26.61
C THR A 188 10.57 -6.42 26.79
N GLU A 189 10.86 -5.31 26.12
CA GLU A 189 9.99 -4.15 26.09
C GLU A 189 8.90 -4.30 25.03
N PHE A 190 7.69 -3.92 25.41
CA PHE A 190 6.50 -4.02 24.57
C PHE A 190 5.97 -2.63 24.26
N THR A 191 6.04 -2.22 23.01
CA THR A 191 5.61 -0.90 22.56
C THR A 191 4.42 -1.01 21.61
N ALA A 192 3.30 -0.34 21.95
CA ALA A 192 2.18 -0.16 21.04
C ALA A 192 2.40 1.07 20.16
N HIS A 193 2.51 0.90 18.85
CA HIS A 193 2.73 2.00 17.90
C HIS A 193 1.46 2.74 17.50
N GLY A 194 0.30 2.12 17.63
CA GLY A 194 -0.98 2.73 17.35
C GLY A 194 -2.07 1.73 16.99
N THR A 195 -3.31 2.19 17.09
CA THR A 195 -4.50 1.45 16.68
C THR A 195 -5.11 2.14 15.47
N PHE A 196 -5.42 1.37 14.44
CA PHE A 196 -5.92 1.82 13.16
C PHE A 196 -7.30 1.21 12.89
N SER A 197 -8.27 2.04 12.55
CA SER A 197 -9.55 1.57 12.01
C SER A 197 -9.33 1.12 10.56
N ARG A 198 -9.90 -0.02 10.22
CA ARG A 198 -9.77 -0.66 8.93
C ARG A 198 -11.13 -1.07 8.41
N THR A 199 -11.32 -0.99 7.09
CA THR A 199 -12.51 -1.46 6.40
C THR A 199 -12.09 -2.25 5.18
N SER A 200 -12.62 -3.47 5.00
CA SER A 200 -12.32 -4.27 3.82
C SER A 200 -12.89 -3.62 2.56
N MET A 201 -12.20 -3.83 1.45
CA MET A 201 -12.68 -3.48 0.12
C MET A 201 -12.73 -4.75 -0.73
N TYR A 202 -13.82 -4.95 -1.44
CA TYR A 202 -14.00 -6.09 -2.33
C TYR A 202 -13.81 -5.70 -3.79
N PHE A 203 -13.44 -6.66 -4.64
CA PHE A 203 -13.28 -6.44 -6.08
C PHE A 203 -14.51 -5.80 -6.73
N LYS A 204 -15.72 -6.22 -6.32
CA LYS A 204 -16.97 -5.64 -6.82
C LYS A 204 -17.15 -4.17 -6.45
N GLN A 205 -16.73 -3.79 -5.24
CA GLN A 205 -16.77 -2.38 -4.80
C GLN A 205 -15.76 -1.56 -5.59
N LEU A 206 -14.52 -2.06 -5.73
CA LEU A 206 -13.49 -1.38 -6.53
C LEU A 206 -13.97 -1.18 -7.97
N ALA A 207 -14.55 -2.22 -8.61
CA ALA A 207 -15.09 -2.13 -9.95
C ALA A 207 -16.17 -1.06 -10.07
N LYS A 208 -17.12 -1.05 -9.13
CA LYS A 208 -18.19 -0.06 -9.09
C LYS A 208 -17.63 1.36 -8.92
N PHE A 209 -16.75 1.57 -7.94
CA PHE A 209 -16.18 2.91 -7.67
C PHE A 209 -15.31 3.40 -8.82
N SER A 210 -14.58 2.51 -9.49
CA SER A 210 -13.79 2.85 -10.67
C SER A 210 -14.69 3.27 -11.84
N SER A 211 -15.78 2.54 -12.07
CA SER A 211 -16.77 2.88 -13.08
C SER A 211 -17.49 4.20 -12.76
N ASP A 212 -17.89 4.40 -11.51
CA ASP A 212 -18.53 5.66 -11.04
C ASP A 212 -17.59 6.87 -11.24
N ALA A 213 -16.28 6.65 -11.19
CA ALA A 213 -15.25 7.67 -11.41
C ALA A 213 -14.79 7.81 -12.87
N GLY A 214 -15.42 7.08 -13.80
CA GLY A 214 -15.19 7.22 -15.24
C GLY A 214 -14.18 6.23 -15.84
N ALA A 215 -13.59 5.31 -15.07
CA ALA A 215 -12.73 4.27 -15.61
C ALA A 215 -13.58 3.18 -16.28
N GLN A 216 -13.16 2.74 -17.48
CA GLN A 216 -13.93 1.76 -18.23
C GLN A 216 -13.74 0.32 -17.76
N ASN A 217 -12.54 -0.03 -17.35
CA ASN A 217 -12.16 -1.40 -16.98
C ASN A 217 -11.13 -1.40 -15.84
N PHE A 218 -10.95 -2.55 -15.22
CA PHE A 218 -9.75 -2.85 -14.44
C PHE A 218 -9.28 -4.27 -14.72
N LEU A 219 -7.98 -4.51 -14.57
CA LEU A 219 -7.36 -5.81 -14.79
C LEU A 219 -6.71 -6.30 -13.48
N VAL A 220 -7.02 -7.53 -13.11
CA VAL A 220 -6.34 -8.24 -12.00
C VAL A 220 -5.20 -9.07 -12.59
N HIS A 221 -3.97 -8.72 -12.23
CA HIS A 221 -2.77 -9.41 -12.71
C HIS A 221 -2.52 -10.69 -11.90
N LYS A 222 -3.09 -11.80 -12.34
CA LYS A 222 -3.01 -13.10 -11.64
C LYS A 222 -1.58 -13.58 -11.41
N ASN A 223 -0.67 -13.26 -12.31
CA ASN A 223 0.74 -13.69 -12.23
C ASN A 223 1.61 -12.78 -11.35
N LEU A 224 1.08 -11.64 -10.91
CA LEU A 224 1.79 -10.67 -10.08
C LEU A 224 1.35 -10.69 -8.61
N MET A 225 0.59 -11.70 -8.21
CA MET A 225 0.19 -11.87 -6.82
C MET A 225 1.41 -12.13 -5.94
N TYR A 226 1.43 -11.51 -4.77
CA TYR A 226 2.45 -11.79 -3.77
C TYR A 226 1.82 -12.03 -2.39
N LYS A 227 2.47 -12.84 -1.59
CA LYS A 227 2.05 -13.10 -0.21
C LYS A 227 2.53 -11.96 0.67
N SER A 228 1.62 -11.34 1.41
CA SER A 228 2.01 -10.39 2.44
C SER A 228 2.92 -11.06 3.47
N LEU A 229 3.97 -10.36 3.93
CA LEU A 229 4.91 -10.89 4.94
C LEU A 229 4.25 -11.16 6.28
N ILE A 230 3.17 -10.47 6.59
CA ILE A 230 2.53 -10.47 7.92
C ILE A 230 1.21 -11.24 7.90
N LYS A 231 0.60 -11.44 6.73
CA LYS A 231 -0.74 -12.01 6.60
C LYS A 231 -0.75 -13.23 5.70
N LYS A 232 -1.67 -14.15 5.97
CA LYS A 232 -1.79 -15.41 5.23
C LYS A 232 -2.32 -15.25 3.80
N ASN A 233 -2.95 -14.11 3.49
CA ASN A 233 -3.65 -13.87 2.24
C ASN A 233 -2.75 -13.26 1.17
N TYR A 234 -3.09 -13.50 -0.09
CA TYR A 234 -2.40 -12.91 -1.23
C TYR A 234 -2.90 -11.49 -1.51
N GLU A 235 -1.98 -10.62 -1.89
CA GLU A 235 -2.26 -9.32 -2.48
C GLU A 235 -2.37 -9.49 -4.00
N HIS A 236 -3.47 -9.03 -4.55
CA HIS A 236 -3.68 -8.99 -6.00
C HIS A 236 -3.27 -7.63 -6.52
N VAL A 237 -2.42 -7.62 -7.53
CA VAL A 237 -2.06 -6.39 -8.24
C VAL A 237 -3.14 -6.08 -9.27
N ILE A 238 -3.58 -4.83 -9.28
CA ILE A 238 -4.67 -4.34 -10.13
C ILE A 238 -4.18 -3.12 -10.88
N SER A 239 -4.43 -3.09 -12.18
CA SER A 239 -4.31 -1.88 -13.00
C SER A 239 -5.68 -1.42 -13.46
N ILE A 240 -5.89 -0.11 -13.46
CA ILE A 240 -7.10 0.58 -13.89
C ILE A 240 -6.69 1.56 -14.99
N PRO A 241 -6.80 1.19 -16.28
CA PRO A 241 -6.56 2.12 -17.38
C PRO A 241 -7.61 3.24 -17.37
N ILE A 242 -7.16 4.46 -17.65
CA ILE A 242 -8.01 5.65 -17.64
C ILE A 242 -8.56 5.96 -19.02
N LYS A 243 -7.87 5.51 -20.09
CA LYS A 243 -8.26 5.68 -21.49
C LYS A 243 -8.61 4.36 -22.16
#